data_6cbca45ff71a5f1103dd6028ac88f85f
#
_entry.id   6cbca45ff71a5f1103dd6028ac88f85f
#
_cell.length_a   1.000
_cell.length_b   1.000
_cell.length_c   1.000
_cell.angle_alpha   90.00
_cell.angle_beta   90.00
_cell.angle_gamma   90.00
#
_symmetry.space_group_name_H-M   'P 1'
#
loop_
_entity.id
_entity.type
_entity.pdbx_description
1 polymer ?
#
loop_
_entity_poly.entity_id
_entity_poly.type
_entity_poly.pdbx_seq_one_letter_code
_entity_poly.pdbx_strand_id
1 'polypeptide(L)'
;MEDLPLEDSFLKVKQAGYDGVDAWIPEDAAQRKKFIRLLGEYQFPIVCHQHQAAGTDIKSFCKSFEYYLNLSMECNPILINSHSGKDYFSKDEQLRVIDTAQEFSVKRDITVVHETHRGRIGFSPYNAMELFALRPDMKITADLSHWVCVTESYLENCPDILDEAIKRTEHIHARVGYPEGPQVTDPRAKEWQNATRIFLEWWGKIIDYKKEAGDELLTITPEFGPPPYMVTLPSNGMPVADQFEINSHMKDLLRSVI
;
A
#
# COMPACT_ATOMS: atom_id res chain seq x y z
N MET A 1 -1.94 3.86 -16.23
CA MET A 1 -2.41 5.28 -16.25
C MET A 1 -1.25 6.28 -16.31
N GLU A 2 -0.02 5.83 -16.23
CA GLU A 2 1.18 6.70 -16.21
C GLU A 2 1.35 7.57 -17.46
N ASP A 3 0.78 7.14 -18.61
CA ASP A 3 0.89 7.87 -19.87
C ASP A 3 -0.28 8.85 -20.15
N LEU A 4 -1.27 8.92 -19.24
CA LEU A 4 -2.41 9.82 -19.41
C LEU A 4 -2.13 11.19 -18.78
N PRO A 5 -2.63 12.30 -19.40
CA PRO A 5 -2.69 13.58 -18.71
C PRO A 5 -3.41 13.45 -17.36
N LEU A 6 -2.97 14.21 -16.37
CA LEU A 6 -3.48 14.09 -15.01
C LEU A 6 -5.00 14.29 -14.92
N GLU A 7 -5.54 15.24 -15.69
CA GLU A 7 -6.98 15.49 -15.77
C GLU A 7 -7.75 14.28 -16.29
N ASP A 8 -7.24 13.64 -17.34
CA ASP A 8 -7.87 12.46 -17.95
C ASP A 8 -7.82 11.28 -16.98
N SER A 9 -6.73 11.15 -16.21
CA SER A 9 -6.60 10.14 -15.16
C SER A 9 -7.66 10.33 -14.07
N PHE A 10 -7.85 11.56 -13.57
CA PHE A 10 -8.85 11.88 -12.57
C PHE A 10 -10.27 11.63 -13.08
N LEU A 11 -10.56 12.04 -14.32
CA LEU A 11 -11.85 11.78 -14.96
C LEU A 11 -12.14 10.29 -15.08
N LYS A 12 -11.15 9.49 -15.52
CA LYS A 12 -11.26 8.04 -15.66
C LYS A 12 -11.53 7.36 -14.32
N VAL A 13 -10.82 7.75 -13.25
CA VAL A 13 -11.02 7.24 -11.88
C VAL A 13 -12.43 7.58 -11.39
N LYS A 14 -12.90 8.81 -11.60
CA LYS A 14 -14.26 9.23 -11.23
C LYS A 14 -15.35 8.44 -11.96
N GLN A 15 -15.20 8.28 -13.27
CA GLN A 15 -16.14 7.51 -14.10
C GLN A 15 -16.18 6.03 -13.72
N ALA A 16 -15.06 5.47 -13.28
CA ALA A 16 -15.00 4.11 -12.77
C ALA A 16 -15.59 3.96 -11.35
N GLY A 17 -16.04 5.04 -10.73
CA GLY A 17 -16.74 5.02 -9.44
C GLY A 17 -15.84 4.76 -8.25
N TYR A 18 -14.56 5.16 -8.28
CA TYR A 18 -13.70 5.14 -7.09
C TYR A 18 -14.09 6.27 -6.14
N ASP A 19 -13.91 6.04 -4.83
CA ASP A 19 -14.24 6.99 -3.77
C ASP A 19 -13.13 8.03 -3.53
N GLY A 20 -11.89 7.68 -3.87
CA GLY A 20 -10.70 8.51 -3.69
C GLY A 20 -9.52 8.00 -4.49
N VAL A 21 -8.33 8.46 -4.14
CA VAL A 21 -7.07 8.06 -4.78
C VAL A 21 -6.02 7.71 -3.74
N ASP A 22 -5.14 6.80 -4.11
CA ASP A 22 -3.89 6.50 -3.42
C ASP A 22 -2.75 6.85 -4.39
N ALA A 23 -1.92 7.81 -4.02
CA ALA A 23 -0.91 8.32 -4.93
C ALA A 23 0.26 8.97 -4.18
N TRP A 24 1.43 8.92 -4.80
CA TRP A 24 2.56 9.78 -4.38
C TRP A 24 2.37 11.22 -4.83
N ILE A 25 2.93 12.13 -4.04
CA ILE A 25 2.78 13.56 -4.27
C ILE A 25 3.86 14.05 -5.24
N PRO A 26 3.49 14.81 -6.30
CA PRO A 26 4.48 15.38 -7.21
C PRO A 26 5.48 16.29 -6.48
N GLU A 27 6.77 16.09 -6.72
CA GLU A 27 7.83 16.94 -6.15
C GLU A 27 7.86 18.33 -6.80
N ASP A 28 7.54 18.42 -8.09
CA ASP A 28 7.42 19.70 -8.77
C ASP A 28 6.23 20.50 -8.24
N ALA A 29 6.48 21.72 -7.81
CA ALA A 29 5.49 22.56 -7.15
C ALA A 29 4.28 22.91 -8.06
N ALA A 30 4.51 23.08 -9.37
CA ALA A 30 3.43 23.41 -10.29
C ALA A 30 2.53 22.19 -10.54
N GLN A 31 3.13 21.02 -10.73
CA GLN A 31 2.40 19.75 -10.86
C GLN A 31 1.65 19.42 -9.57
N ARG A 32 2.27 19.62 -8.40
CA ARG A 32 1.63 19.41 -7.09
C ARG A 32 0.42 20.33 -6.91
N LYS A 33 0.55 21.61 -7.25
CA LYS A 33 -0.58 22.56 -7.19
C LYS A 33 -1.73 22.13 -8.11
N LYS A 34 -1.42 21.63 -9.30
CA LYS A 34 -2.40 21.08 -10.24
C LYS A 34 -3.08 19.85 -9.66
N PHE A 35 -2.31 18.94 -9.08
CA PHE A 35 -2.81 17.72 -8.44
C PHE A 35 -3.77 18.03 -7.28
N ILE A 36 -3.39 18.94 -6.36
CA ILE A 36 -4.23 19.38 -5.23
C ILE A 36 -5.53 20.03 -5.75
N ARG A 37 -5.46 20.86 -6.79
CA ARG A 37 -6.65 21.45 -7.41
C ARG A 37 -7.61 20.38 -7.92
N LEU A 38 -7.11 19.36 -8.61
CA LEU A 38 -7.93 18.24 -9.12
C LEU A 38 -8.55 17.41 -7.99
N LEU A 39 -7.82 17.14 -6.91
CA LEU A 39 -8.40 16.49 -5.72
C LEU A 39 -9.64 17.25 -5.24
N GLY A 40 -9.56 18.59 -5.15
CA GLY A 40 -10.69 19.43 -4.75
C GLY A 40 -11.83 19.44 -5.77
N GLU A 41 -11.54 19.57 -7.08
CA GLU A 41 -12.53 19.58 -8.15
C GLU A 41 -13.32 18.28 -8.23
N TYR A 42 -12.66 17.13 -8.06
CA TYR A 42 -13.30 15.81 -8.08
C TYR A 42 -13.82 15.37 -6.72
N GLN A 43 -13.53 16.14 -5.66
CA GLN A 43 -13.86 15.81 -4.27
C GLN A 43 -13.31 14.44 -3.86
N PHE A 44 -12.07 14.15 -4.24
CA PHE A 44 -11.39 12.92 -3.88
C PHE A 44 -10.60 13.08 -2.60
N PRO A 45 -10.93 12.31 -1.53
CA PRO A 45 -9.98 12.07 -0.46
C PRO A 45 -8.75 11.32 -0.99
N ILE A 46 -7.63 11.46 -0.29
CA ILE A 46 -6.37 10.86 -0.71
C ILE A 46 -5.69 10.08 0.42
N VAL A 47 -5.19 8.90 0.10
CA VAL A 47 -4.08 8.23 0.80
C VAL A 47 -2.79 8.70 0.12
N CYS A 48 -1.90 9.36 0.86
CA CYS A 48 -0.63 9.78 0.30
C CYS A 48 0.40 8.65 0.42
N HIS A 49 0.96 8.24 -0.70
CA HIS A 49 1.99 7.21 -0.75
C HIS A 49 3.39 7.83 -0.74
N GLN A 50 4.18 7.54 0.29
CA GLN A 50 5.56 8.01 0.41
C GLN A 50 6.54 6.86 0.13
N HIS A 51 7.44 7.01 -0.86
CA HIS A 51 8.46 6.01 -1.21
C HIS A 51 9.83 6.62 -1.52
N GLN A 52 9.93 7.95 -1.63
CA GLN A 52 11.08 8.68 -2.17
C GLN A 52 12.22 8.86 -1.16
N ALA A 53 11.97 8.61 0.15
CA ALA A 53 12.98 8.82 1.18
C ALA A 53 14.31 8.11 0.87
N ALA A 54 15.41 8.84 0.94
CA ALA A 54 16.75 8.37 0.66
C ALA A 54 17.79 9.04 1.58
N GLY A 55 18.93 8.40 1.75
CA GLY A 55 20.04 8.93 2.54
C GLY A 55 21.25 7.99 2.49
N THR A 56 22.43 8.53 2.78
CA THR A 56 23.69 7.76 2.86
C THR A 56 23.90 7.13 4.23
N ASP A 57 23.17 7.57 5.23
CA ASP A 57 23.13 7.08 6.60
C ASP A 57 21.72 7.26 7.18
N ILE A 58 21.46 6.66 8.32
CA ILE A 58 20.15 6.69 8.96
C ILE A 58 19.66 8.10 9.30
N LYS A 59 20.55 8.99 9.69
CA LYS A 59 20.20 10.38 10.05
C LYS A 59 19.73 11.16 8.81
N SER A 60 20.46 11.06 7.72
CA SER A 60 20.09 11.70 6.44
C SER A 60 18.83 11.07 5.86
N PHE A 61 18.67 9.75 5.99
CA PHE A 61 17.46 9.04 5.60
C PHE A 61 16.22 9.55 6.36
N CYS A 62 16.26 9.59 7.70
CA CYS A 62 15.14 10.08 8.51
C CYS A 62 14.80 11.54 8.21
N LYS A 63 15.79 12.38 7.96
CA LYS A 63 15.55 13.78 7.53
C LYS A 63 14.85 13.86 6.18
N SER A 64 15.25 13.05 5.21
CA SER A 64 14.58 12.92 3.92
C SER A 64 13.15 12.37 4.09
N PHE A 65 12.99 11.37 4.94
CA PHE A 65 11.69 10.78 5.24
C PHE A 65 10.72 11.82 5.82
N GLU A 66 11.15 12.57 6.84
CA GLU A 66 10.33 13.64 7.42
C GLU A 66 9.98 14.74 6.40
N TYR A 67 10.90 15.05 5.47
CA TYR A 67 10.61 15.99 4.38
C TYR A 67 9.45 15.52 3.51
N TYR A 68 9.45 14.25 3.06
CA TYR A 68 8.37 13.71 2.23
C TYR A 68 7.07 13.51 2.99
N LEU A 69 7.12 13.19 4.29
CA LEU A 69 5.93 13.19 5.15
C LEU A 69 5.30 14.59 5.22
N ASN A 70 6.13 15.65 5.39
CA ASN A 70 5.63 17.02 5.36
C ASN A 70 5.07 17.42 4.00
N LEU A 71 5.67 16.97 2.89
CA LEU A 71 5.16 17.20 1.55
C LEU A 71 3.78 16.59 1.36
N SER A 72 3.58 15.37 1.88
CA SER A 72 2.29 14.67 1.83
C SER A 72 1.18 15.45 2.52
N MET A 73 1.48 16.18 3.60
CA MET A 73 0.49 17.01 4.32
C MET A 73 -0.09 18.15 3.48
N GLU A 74 0.57 18.58 2.40
CA GLU A 74 0.02 19.61 1.51
C GLU A 74 -1.28 19.18 0.81
N CYS A 75 -1.52 17.86 0.70
CA CYS A 75 -2.72 17.30 0.09
C CYS A 75 -3.85 17.00 1.09
N ASN A 76 -3.68 17.31 2.37
CA ASN A 76 -4.64 16.98 3.44
C ASN A 76 -5.07 15.50 3.40
N PRO A 77 -4.14 14.55 3.56
CA PRO A 77 -4.42 13.13 3.38
C PRO A 77 -5.29 12.57 4.51
N ILE A 78 -6.02 11.46 4.21
CA ILE A 78 -6.69 10.62 5.22
C ILE A 78 -5.64 9.94 6.11
N LEU A 79 -4.62 9.37 5.48
CA LEU A 79 -3.44 8.77 6.09
C LEU A 79 -2.26 8.82 5.12
N ILE A 80 -1.06 8.54 5.61
CA ILE A 80 0.14 8.42 4.78
C ILE A 80 0.60 6.97 4.79
N ASN A 81 0.53 6.31 3.63
CA ASN A 81 1.15 5.01 3.40
C ASN A 81 2.64 5.19 3.09
N SER A 82 3.52 4.45 3.73
CA SER A 82 4.96 4.61 3.56
C SER A 82 5.69 3.32 3.22
N HIS A 83 6.47 3.36 2.15
CA HIS A 83 7.57 2.43 1.88
C HIS A 83 8.76 2.75 2.79
N SER A 84 8.62 2.47 4.07
CA SER A 84 9.57 2.90 5.10
C SER A 84 10.88 2.12 5.05
N GLY A 85 11.99 2.83 5.20
CA GLY A 85 13.33 2.24 5.36
C GLY A 85 13.76 1.31 4.22
N LYS A 86 14.63 0.38 4.57
CA LYS A 86 15.12 -0.67 3.67
C LYS A 86 15.24 -1.99 4.44
N ASP A 87 15.08 -3.12 3.75
CA ASP A 87 15.19 -4.46 4.30
C ASP A 87 16.59 -4.80 4.85
N TYR A 88 17.62 -4.16 4.29
CA TYR A 88 19.01 -4.30 4.74
C TYR A 88 19.42 -3.35 5.89
N PHE A 89 18.52 -2.49 6.36
CA PHE A 89 18.80 -1.67 7.55
C PHE A 89 18.93 -2.56 8.77
N SER A 90 19.90 -2.24 9.64
CA SER A 90 20.02 -2.87 10.95
C SER A 90 18.72 -2.68 11.76
N LYS A 91 18.52 -3.51 12.77
CA LYS A 91 17.35 -3.41 13.64
C LYS A 91 17.19 -2.00 14.23
N ASP A 92 18.27 -1.41 14.72
CA ASP A 92 18.26 -0.08 15.32
C ASP A 92 17.88 1.00 14.29
N GLU A 93 18.35 0.87 13.05
CA GLU A 93 17.98 1.78 11.96
C GLU A 93 16.51 1.61 11.57
N GLN A 94 15.99 0.38 11.51
CA GLN A 94 14.56 0.13 11.26
C GLN A 94 13.71 0.78 12.35
N LEU A 95 14.05 0.59 13.62
CA LEU A 95 13.35 1.20 14.75
C LEU A 95 13.42 2.74 14.68
N ARG A 96 14.55 3.30 14.29
CA ARG A 96 14.69 4.75 14.13
C ARG A 96 13.74 5.33 13.07
N VAL A 97 13.53 4.62 11.96
CA VAL A 97 12.56 5.03 10.94
C VAL A 97 11.13 4.97 11.48
N ILE A 98 10.76 3.91 12.23
CA ILE A 98 9.44 3.77 12.85
C ILE A 98 9.22 4.92 13.86
N ASP A 99 10.20 5.20 14.72
CA ASP A 99 10.13 6.28 15.70
C ASP A 99 9.95 7.65 15.02
N THR A 100 10.65 7.89 13.91
CA THR A 100 10.48 9.13 13.12
C THR A 100 9.05 9.27 12.59
N ALA A 101 8.44 8.19 12.10
CA ALA A 101 7.06 8.18 11.64
C ALA A 101 6.08 8.43 12.81
N GLN A 102 6.30 7.78 13.95
CA GLN A 102 5.46 7.91 15.13
C GLN A 102 5.51 9.33 15.72
N GLU A 103 6.72 9.91 15.85
CA GLU A 103 6.91 11.29 16.27
C GLU A 103 6.17 12.27 15.34
N PHE A 104 6.24 12.02 14.02
CA PHE A 104 5.54 12.80 13.01
C PHE A 104 4.01 12.66 13.16
N SER A 105 3.52 11.43 13.31
CA SER A 105 2.09 11.12 13.48
C SER A 105 1.49 11.88 14.66
N VAL A 106 2.15 11.81 15.82
CA VAL A 106 1.70 12.52 17.05
C VAL A 106 1.73 14.04 16.84
N LYS A 107 2.83 14.57 16.26
CA LYS A 107 3.00 16.01 16.05
C LYS A 107 1.99 16.61 15.09
N ARG A 108 1.59 15.86 14.06
CA ARG A 108 0.76 16.35 12.95
C ARG A 108 -0.68 15.87 12.98
N ASP A 109 -1.02 15.04 13.97
CA ASP A 109 -2.33 14.40 14.10
C ASP A 109 -2.75 13.70 12.81
N ILE A 110 -1.86 12.83 12.29
CA ILE A 110 -2.05 12.06 11.06
C ILE A 110 -1.50 10.65 11.22
N THR A 111 -2.24 9.65 10.80
CA THR A 111 -1.73 8.28 10.79
C THR A 111 -0.70 8.07 9.69
N VAL A 112 0.51 7.62 10.07
CA VAL A 112 1.53 7.11 9.15
C VAL A 112 1.61 5.60 9.31
N VAL A 113 1.41 4.87 8.22
CA VAL A 113 1.45 3.40 8.19
C VAL A 113 2.64 2.92 7.39
N HIS A 114 3.14 1.73 7.75
CA HIS A 114 4.29 1.09 7.13
C HIS A 114 3.82 -0.06 6.26
N GLU A 115 4.07 0.02 4.96
CA GLU A 115 3.64 -1.04 4.05
C GLU A 115 4.50 -2.30 4.21
N THR A 116 3.83 -3.46 4.24
CA THR A 116 4.46 -4.79 4.25
C THR A 116 5.08 -5.10 2.88
N HIS A 117 6.05 -4.29 2.46
CA HIS A 117 6.64 -4.36 1.12
C HIS A 117 8.04 -4.99 1.14
N ARG A 118 8.30 -5.95 0.22
CA ARG A 118 9.65 -6.50 0.01
C ARG A 118 10.64 -5.37 -0.28
N GLY A 119 11.87 -5.47 0.27
CA GLY A 119 12.88 -4.41 0.16
C GLY A 119 12.66 -3.22 1.10
N ARG A 120 11.69 -3.29 2.03
CA ARG A 120 11.38 -2.28 3.05
C ARG A 120 11.40 -2.90 4.44
N ILE A 121 11.23 -2.08 5.49
CA ILE A 121 11.04 -2.64 6.85
C ILE A 121 9.74 -3.43 6.90
N GLY A 122 9.70 -4.49 7.71
CA GLY A 122 8.53 -5.37 7.74
C GLY A 122 8.36 -6.23 6.48
N PHE A 123 9.43 -6.42 5.68
CA PHE A 123 9.42 -7.14 4.40
C PHE A 123 8.98 -8.60 4.50
N SER A 124 9.04 -9.19 5.66
CA SER A 124 8.60 -10.57 5.93
C SER A 124 7.80 -10.65 7.22
N PRO A 125 6.95 -11.68 7.41
CA PRO A 125 6.21 -11.87 8.65
C PRO A 125 7.10 -11.85 9.89
N TYR A 126 8.21 -12.54 9.86
CA TYR A 126 9.13 -12.64 11.01
C TYR A 126 9.82 -11.33 11.34
N ASN A 127 10.27 -10.56 10.32
CA ASN A 127 10.81 -9.22 10.55
C ASN A 127 9.75 -8.28 11.13
N ALA A 128 8.53 -8.31 10.58
CA ALA A 128 7.43 -7.50 11.07
C ALA A 128 7.08 -7.83 12.52
N MET A 129 7.02 -9.12 12.90
CA MET A 129 6.71 -9.54 14.27
C MET A 129 7.73 -9.03 15.29
N GLU A 130 9.03 -9.03 14.94
CA GLU A 130 10.06 -8.43 15.79
C GLU A 130 9.86 -6.93 15.98
N LEU A 131 9.50 -6.22 14.90
CA LEU A 131 9.22 -4.78 14.95
C LEU A 131 7.95 -4.49 15.77
N PHE A 132 6.90 -5.28 15.63
CA PHE A 132 5.67 -5.17 16.41
C PHE A 132 5.90 -5.36 17.90
N ALA A 133 6.76 -6.33 18.28
CA ALA A 133 7.11 -6.54 19.67
C ALA A 133 7.87 -5.35 20.28
N LEU A 134 8.72 -4.68 19.50
CA LEU A 134 9.52 -3.53 19.92
C LEU A 134 8.78 -2.19 19.79
N ARG A 135 7.77 -2.11 18.93
CA ARG A 135 6.93 -0.94 18.70
C ARG A 135 5.46 -1.34 18.64
N PRO A 136 4.83 -1.55 19.82
CA PRO A 136 3.44 -2.01 19.90
C PRO A 136 2.42 -1.12 19.15
N ASP A 137 2.72 0.17 18.99
CA ASP A 137 1.83 1.12 18.30
C ASP A 137 2.07 1.20 16.78
N MET A 138 3.02 0.41 16.24
CA MET A 138 3.28 0.38 14.81
C MET A 138 2.05 -0.09 14.04
N LYS A 139 1.59 0.73 13.08
CA LYS A 139 0.47 0.46 12.17
C LYS A 139 0.99 0.16 10.77
N ILE A 140 0.24 -0.63 10.02
CA ILE A 140 0.66 -1.08 8.70
C ILE A 140 -0.37 -0.82 7.61
N THR A 141 0.13 -0.75 6.37
CA THR A 141 -0.62 -1.09 5.17
C THR A 141 -0.38 -2.56 4.88
N ALA A 142 -1.46 -3.33 4.82
CA ALA A 142 -1.37 -4.75 4.51
C ALA A 142 -1.31 -4.98 2.98
N ASP A 143 -0.10 -5.03 2.42
CA ASP A 143 0.15 -5.69 1.14
C ASP A 143 0.73 -7.08 1.41
N LEU A 144 -0.14 -8.02 1.70
CA LEU A 144 0.23 -9.39 2.04
C LEU A 144 0.79 -10.17 0.84
N SER A 145 0.65 -9.65 -0.39
CA SER A 145 1.21 -10.25 -1.59
C SER A 145 2.74 -10.34 -1.55
N HIS A 146 3.36 -9.35 -0.92
CA HIS A 146 4.81 -9.34 -0.71
C HIS A 146 5.26 -10.42 0.27
N TRP A 147 4.51 -10.62 1.35
CA TRP A 147 4.83 -11.67 2.31
C TRP A 147 4.66 -13.06 1.70
N VAL A 148 3.60 -13.29 0.93
CA VAL A 148 3.40 -14.53 0.17
C VAL A 148 4.60 -14.83 -0.73
N CYS A 149 5.06 -13.86 -1.48
CA CYS A 149 6.23 -13.99 -2.36
C CYS A 149 7.54 -14.25 -1.57
N VAL A 150 7.76 -13.50 -0.47
CA VAL A 150 9.02 -13.62 0.31
C VAL A 150 9.10 -14.93 1.08
N THR A 151 7.96 -15.48 1.51
CA THR A 151 7.91 -16.76 2.25
C THR A 151 7.67 -17.96 1.37
N GLU A 152 7.47 -17.76 0.06
CA GLU A 152 7.11 -18.82 -0.91
C GLU A 152 5.93 -19.69 -0.42
N SER A 153 4.95 -19.05 0.26
CA SER A 153 3.81 -19.74 0.90
C SER A 153 2.59 -18.82 1.01
N TYR A 154 1.41 -19.37 1.28
CA TYR A 154 0.22 -18.58 1.64
C TYR A 154 0.12 -18.34 3.16
N LEU A 155 1.25 -18.14 3.82
CA LEU A 155 1.39 -17.79 5.24
C LEU A 155 0.84 -18.85 6.21
N GLU A 156 0.62 -20.08 5.75
CA GLU A 156 0.12 -21.20 6.56
C GLU A 156 1.05 -21.58 7.72
N ASN A 157 2.33 -21.21 7.61
CA ASN A 157 3.36 -21.50 8.61
C ASN A 157 3.51 -20.39 9.67
N CYS A 158 2.75 -19.27 9.54
CA CYS A 158 2.86 -18.13 10.46
C CYS A 158 1.48 -17.49 10.76
N PRO A 159 0.45 -18.28 11.15
CA PRO A 159 -0.90 -17.77 11.37
C PRO A 159 -0.97 -16.71 12.47
N ASP A 160 -0.22 -16.88 13.56
CA ASP A 160 -0.20 -15.91 14.67
C ASP A 160 0.35 -14.54 14.25
N ILE A 161 1.33 -14.54 13.34
CA ILE A 161 1.89 -13.29 12.80
C ILE A 161 0.90 -12.61 11.85
N LEU A 162 0.19 -13.39 11.05
CA LEU A 162 -0.87 -12.89 10.18
C LEU A 162 -2.00 -12.27 11.01
N ASP A 163 -2.44 -12.94 12.08
CA ASP A 163 -3.47 -12.42 12.98
C ASP A 163 -3.04 -11.12 13.67
N GLU A 164 -1.76 -10.99 14.03
CA GLU A 164 -1.23 -9.75 14.59
C GLU A 164 -1.14 -8.63 13.53
N ALA A 165 -0.79 -8.94 12.29
CA ALA A 165 -0.81 -7.99 11.18
C ALA A 165 -2.23 -7.48 10.88
N ILE A 166 -3.23 -8.38 10.90
CA ILE A 166 -4.65 -8.03 10.73
C ILE A 166 -5.06 -6.94 11.70
N LYS A 167 -4.72 -7.08 12.99
CA LYS A 167 -5.06 -6.11 14.06
C LYS A 167 -4.40 -4.75 13.89
N ARG A 168 -3.26 -4.68 13.19
CA ARG A 168 -2.45 -3.47 12.99
C ARG A 168 -2.71 -2.75 11.70
N THR A 169 -3.57 -3.33 10.83
CA THR A 169 -3.84 -2.80 9.51
C THR A 169 -4.77 -1.58 9.58
N GLU A 170 -4.32 -0.46 9.02
CA GLU A 170 -5.12 0.77 8.83
C GLU A 170 -5.42 1.05 7.36
N HIS A 171 -4.74 0.35 6.46
CA HIS A 171 -4.93 0.46 5.02
C HIS A 171 -4.65 -0.89 4.36
N ILE A 172 -5.37 -1.22 3.29
CA ILE A 172 -5.16 -2.45 2.52
C ILE A 172 -4.72 -2.11 1.10
N HIS A 173 -3.60 -2.66 0.68
CA HIS A 173 -3.26 -2.80 -0.73
C HIS A 173 -3.79 -4.15 -1.23
N ALA A 174 -4.90 -4.10 -1.95
CA ALA A 174 -5.61 -5.29 -2.41
C ALA A 174 -5.03 -5.82 -3.71
N ARG A 175 -3.83 -6.39 -3.60
CA ARG A 175 -3.12 -7.10 -4.66
C ARG A 175 -3.06 -8.59 -4.36
N VAL A 176 -3.41 -9.43 -5.33
CA VAL A 176 -3.32 -10.88 -5.22
C VAL A 176 -1.93 -11.32 -5.69
N GLY A 177 -1.16 -11.90 -4.78
CA GLY A 177 0.12 -12.51 -5.06
C GLY A 177 0.06 -14.04 -5.11
N TYR A 178 1.20 -14.67 -5.35
CA TYR A 178 1.38 -16.11 -5.31
C TYR A 178 2.81 -16.42 -4.84
N PRO A 179 3.14 -17.65 -4.43
CA PRO A 179 4.46 -17.96 -3.84
C PRO A 179 5.66 -17.53 -4.67
N GLU A 180 5.56 -17.54 -6.01
CA GLU A 180 6.66 -17.15 -6.91
C GLU A 180 6.62 -15.68 -7.34
N GLY A 181 5.64 -14.90 -6.88
CA GLY A 181 5.55 -13.48 -7.27
C GLY A 181 4.50 -12.68 -6.50
N PRO A 182 4.72 -11.35 -6.36
CA PRO A 182 3.81 -10.50 -5.59
C PRO A 182 2.54 -10.13 -6.36
N GLN A 183 2.40 -10.52 -7.64
CA GLN A 183 1.24 -10.21 -8.44
C GLN A 183 0.94 -11.33 -9.42
N VAL A 184 -0.30 -11.84 -9.37
CA VAL A 184 -0.83 -12.75 -10.40
C VAL A 184 -1.10 -11.97 -11.70
N THR A 185 -1.16 -12.68 -12.82
CA THR A 185 -1.36 -12.06 -14.14
C THR A 185 -2.73 -11.40 -14.27
N ASP A 186 -3.79 -12.13 -13.87
CA ASP A 186 -5.17 -11.64 -13.85
C ASP A 186 -5.98 -12.42 -12.80
N PRO A 187 -6.45 -11.80 -11.72
CA PRO A 187 -7.16 -12.49 -10.63
C PRO A 187 -8.51 -13.12 -11.07
N ARG A 188 -9.02 -12.74 -12.25
CA ARG A 188 -10.24 -13.31 -12.87
C ARG A 188 -9.99 -14.68 -13.49
N ALA A 189 -8.74 -14.99 -13.81
CA ALA A 189 -8.37 -16.24 -14.47
C ALA A 189 -8.56 -17.45 -13.53
N LYS A 190 -8.98 -18.57 -14.11
CA LYS A 190 -9.33 -19.78 -13.35
C LYS A 190 -8.18 -20.31 -12.50
N GLU A 191 -6.96 -20.24 -12.99
CA GLU A 191 -5.76 -20.68 -12.29
C GLU A 191 -5.48 -19.88 -11.01
N TRP A 192 -5.96 -18.62 -10.92
CA TRP A 192 -5.75 -17.75 -9.77
C TRP A 192 -6.92 -17.66 -8.79
N GLN A 193 -8.02 -18.39 -9.04
CA GLN A 193 -9.21 -18.36 -8.17
C GLN A 193 -8.91 -18.73 -6.72
N ASN A 194 -8.03 -19.75 -6.50
CA ASN A 194 -7.65 -20.12 -5.14
C ASN A 194 -6.83 -19.05 -4.44
N ALA A 195 -5.86 -18.43 -5.12
CA ALA A 195 -5.11 -17.31 -4.58
C ALA A 195 -6.05 -16.14 -4.24
N THR A 196 -6.91 -15.74 -5.17
CA THR A 196 -7.88 -14.65 -4.96
C THR A 196 -8.78 -14.92 -3.75
N ARG A 197 -9.28 -16.17 -3.58
CA ARG A 197 -10.09 -16.54 -2.42
C ARG A 197 -9.34 -16.39 -1.10
N ILE A 198 -8.08 -16.80 -1.04
CA ILE A 198 -7.24 -16.67 0.16
C ILE A 198 -7.06 -15.19 0.56
N PHE A 199 -6.75 -14.33 -0.40
CA PHE A 199 -6.60 -12.90 -0.14
C PHE A 199 -7.92 -12.25 0.29
N LEU A 200 -9.05 -12.61 -0.33
CA LEU A 200 -10.38 -12.13 0.09
C LEU A 200 -10.71 -12.56 1.52
N GLU A 201 -10.33 -13.75 1.95
CA GLU A 201 -10.50 -14.21 3.35
C GLU A 201 -9.68 -13.36 4.32
N TRP A 202 -8.44 -13.01 3.98
CA TRP A 202 -7.60 -12.14 4.83
C TRP A 202 -8.12 -10.71 4.91
N TRP A 203 -8.51 -10.13 3.78
CA TRP A 203 -9.10 -8.79 3.76
C TRP A 203 -10.44 -8.76 4.50
N GLY A 204 -11.25 -9.80 4.37
CA GLY A 204 -12.47 -9.97 5.17
C GLY A 204 -12.20 -9.94 6.67
N LYS A 205 -11.19 -10.71 7.14
CA LYS A 205 -10.79 -10.68 8.57
C LYS A 205 -10.33 -9.29 9.05
N ILE A 206 -9.58 -8.54 8.21
CA ILE A 206 -9.18 -7.16 8.55
C ILE A 206 -10.42 -6.28 8.72
N ILE A 207 -11.36 -6.36 7.80
CA ILE A 207 -12.58 -5.56 7.80
C ILE A 207 -13.46 -5.90 9.00
N ASP A 208 -13.63 -7.20 9.29
CA ASP A 208 -14.41 -7.65 10.46
C ASP A 208 -13.78 -7.16 11.75
N TYR A 209 -12.45 -7.29 11.89
CA TYR A 209 -11.73 -6.77 13.04
C TYR A 209 -11.94 -5.26 13.24
N LYS A 210 -11.84 -4.47 12.14
CA LYS A 210 -12.07 -3.02 12.19
C LYS A 210 -13.51 -2.66 12.57
N LYS A 211 -14.50 -3.36 12.03
CA LYS A 211 -15.91 -3.19 12.39
C LYS A 211 -16.16 -3.50 13.88
N GLU A 212 -15.57 -4.60 14.38
CA GLU A 212 -15.68 -5.00 15.79
C GLU A 212 -14.99 -4.00 16.73
N ALA A 213 -13.88 -3.39 16.30
CA ALA A 213 -13.19 -2.34 17.05
C ALA A 213 -13.93 -0.99 17.04
N GLY A 214 -14.97 -0.84 16.22
CA GLY A 214 -15.75 0.40 16.08
C GLY A 214 -15.06 1.46 15.20
N ASP A 215 -14.10 1.07 14.38
CA ASP A 215 -13.43 1.98 13.45
C ASP A 215 -14.41 2.44 12.37
N GLU A 216 -14.50 3.75 12.17
CA GLU A 216 -15.44 4.36 11.21
C GLU A 216 -14.92 4.32 9.76
N LEU A 217 -13.61 4.11 9.56
CA LEU A 217 -12.97 4.18 8.25
C LEU A 217 -11.86 3.15 8.11
N LEU A 218 -11.91 2.38 7.04
CA LEU A 218 -10.81 1.58 6.52
C LEU A 218 -10.66 1.88 5.02
N THR A 219 -9.47 2.24 4.59
CA THR A 219 -9.22 2.48 3.17
C THR A 219 -8.64 1.24 2.49
N ILE A 220 -9.09 0.99 1.25
CA ILE A 220 -8.66 -0.17 0.44
C ILE A 220 -8.31 0.30 -0.97
N THR A 221 -7.09 0.03 -1.40
CA THR A 221 -6.62 0.33 -2.76
C THR A 221 -6.41 -0.96 -3.55
N PRO A 222 -7.18 -1.24 -4.61
CA PRO A 222 -6.80 -2.25 -5.59
C PRO A 222 -5.48 -1.83 -6.25
N GLU A 223 -4.43 -2.63 -6.10
CA GLU A 223 -3.08 -2.20 -6.44
C GLU A 223 -2.38 -3.16 -7.41
N PHE A 224 -3.07 -3.58 -8.46
CA PHE A 224 -2.36 -4.25 -9.55
C PHE A 224 -1.52 -3.22 -10.31
N GLY A 225 -0.20 -3.46 -10.31
CA GLY A 225 0.79 -2.57 -10.92
C GLY A 225 0.99 -2.83 -12.42
N PRO A 226 1.54 -1.83 -13.14
CA PRO A 226 1.95 -1.98 -14.53
C PRO A 226 3.20 -2.88 -14.66
N PRO A 227 3.71 -3.14 -15.87
CA PRO A 227 5.03 -3.76 -16.01
C PRO A 227 6.11 -2.99 -15.21
N PRO A 228 7.00 -3.67 -14.48
CA PRO A 228 7.29 -5.11 -14.53
C PRO A 228 6.43 -6.01 -13.61
N TYR A 229 5.50 -5.47 -12.81
CA TYR A 229 4.57 -6.31 -12.04
C TYR A 229 3.62 -7.07 -12.97
N MET A 230 3.04 -6.38 -13.93
CA MET A 230 2.25 -7.00 -14.99
C MET A 230 3.19 -7.74 -15.95
N VAL A 231 2.92 -9.03 -16.16
CA VAL A 231 3.64 -9.85 -17.12
C VAL A 231 3.39 -9.34 -18.53
N THR A 232 4.44 -9.37 -19.37
CA THR A 232 4.35 -8.99 -20.79
C THR A 232 4.60 -10.16 -21.69
N LEU A 233 3.99 -10.14 -22.88
CA LEU A 233 4.23 -11.14 -23.92
C LEU A 233 5.65 -11.02 -24.47
N PRO A 234 6.47 -12.08 -24.44
CA PRO A 234 7.86 -12.03 -24.92
C PRO A 234 8.00 -11.62 -26.40
N SER A 235 6.96 -11.86 -27.20
CA SER A 235 6.95 -11.61 -28.64
C SER A 235 6.88 -10.12 -29.01
N ASN A 236 6.25 -9.28 -28.19
CA ASN A 236 6.00 -7.88 -28.53
C ASN A 236 6.01 -6.91 -27.33
N GLY A 237 6.28 -7.40 -26.11
CA GLY A 237 6.31 -6.58 -24.90
C GLY A 237 4.95 -6.07 -24.41
N MET A 238 3.86 -6.48 -25.03
CA MET A 238 2.52 -6.05 -24.60
C MET A 238 2.12 -6.71 -23.28
N PRO A 239 1.47 -5.96 -22.36
CA PRO A 239 0.89 -6.55 -21.14
C PRO A 239 -0.10 -7.67 -21.48
N VAL A 240 -0.13 -8.72 -20.65
CA VAL A 240 -1.07 -9.85 -20.83
C VAL A 240 -2.51 -9.48 -20.44
N ALA A 241 -2.70 -8.39 -19.69
CA ALA A 241 -4.02 -7.90 -19.28
C ALA A 241 -3.98 -6.37 -19.08
N ASP A 242 -5.15 -5.74 -19.03
CA ASP A 242 -5.29 -4.31 -18.74
C ASP A 242 -5.30 -4.07 -17.22
N GLN A 243 -4.33 -3.32 -16.72
CA GLN A 243 -4.16 -2.99 -15.31
C GLN A 243 -5.40 -2.27 -14.74
N PHE A 244 -5.94 -1.31 -15.47
CA PHE A 244 -7.07 -0.51 -14.97
C PHE A 244 -8.36 -1.34 -14.91
N GLU A 245 -8.58 -2.22 -15.88
CA GLU A 245 -9.71 -3.16 -15.86
C GLU A 245 -9.60 -4.13 -14.67
N ILE A 246 -8.41 -4.66 -14.39
CA ILE A 246 -8.18 -5.53 -13.23
C ILE A 246 -8.49 -4.78 -11.94
N ASN A 247 -7.94 -3.58 -11.74
CA ASN A 247 -8.17 -2.78 -10.54
C ASN A 247 -9.65 -2.40 -10.39
N SER A 248 -10.33 -2.09 -11.48
CA SER A 248 -11.78 -1.82 -11.46
C SER A 248 -12.58 -3.06 -11.07
N HIS A 249 -12.22 -4.23 -11.61
CA HIS A 249 -12.84 -5.51 -11.23
C HIS A 249 -12.62 -5.80 -9.73
N MET A 250 -11.39 -5.65 -9.23
CA MET A 250 -11.08 -5.87 -7.82
C MET A 250 -11.85 -4.94 -6.89
N LYS A 251 -11.99 -3.66 -7.27
CA LYS A 251 -12.84 -2.70 -6.54
C LYS A 251 -14.30 -3.19 -6.47
N ASP A 252 -14.86 -3.62 -7.61
CA ASP A 252 -16.25 -4.08 -7.66
C ASP A 252 -16.44 -5.41 -6.91
N LEU A 253 -15.47 -6.33 -7.00
CA LEU A 253 -15.45 -7.58 -6.25
C LEU A 253 -15.42 -7.30 -4.73
N LEU A 254 -14.50 -6.47 -4.26
CA LEU A 254 -14.41 -6.09 -2.86
C LEU A 254 -15.73 -5.50 -2.36
N ARG A 255 -16.36 -4.58 -3.08
CA ARG A 255 -17.67 -4.00 -2.71
C ARG A 255 -18.82 -5.01 -2.68
N SER A 256 -18.68 -6.12 -3.38
CA SER A 256 -19.72 -7.16 -3.43
C SER A 256 -19.63 -8.18 -2.30
N VAL A 257 -18.47 -8.31 -1.66
CA VAL A 257 -18.19 -9.34 -0.63
C VAL A 257 -17.93 -8.74 0.76
N ILE A 258 -17.88 -7.42 0.86
CA ILE A 258 -17.73 -6.62 2.07
C ILE A 258 -19.04 -5.88 2.35
#